data_b27e0a81d82d46c1531e79494406b969
#
_entry.id   b27e0a81d82d46c1531e79494406b969
#
_cell.length_a   1.000
_cell.length_b   1.000
_cell.length_c   1.000
_cell.angle_alpha   90.00
_cell.angle_beta   90.00
_cell.angle_gamma   90.00
#
_symmetry.space_group_name_H-M   'P 1'
#
loop_
_entity.id
_entity.type
_entity.pdbx_description
1 polymer ?
#
loop_
_entity_poly.entity_id
_entity_poly.type
_entity_poly.pdbx_seq_one_letter_code
_entity_poly.pdbx_strand_id
1 'polypeptide(L)'
;DSGPLITLAVANALDVMFLPGLPVIVPDMVRNEVIADLSKPGAVLVAEWMRLNSPEKLTIGPTEVFEEYMLLRSINPNTKSKNRGEQAAAEILSRELDQKESGAVLLFEDAAVRKVTYLTRLPDRVVVTSTSEFLFGLESRRLINDAQGILMRAVDVRGNEVLARYLDGSDGSEPVQDWADRMAPT
;
A
#
# COMPACT_ATOMS: atom_id res chain seq x y z
N ASP A 1 -1.48 -4.94 1.66
CA ASP A 1 -0.69 -4.73 2.88
C ASP A 1 -1.10 -3.41 3.54
N SER A 2 -1.32 -3.41 4.86
CA SER A 2 -1.66 -2.23 5.65
C SER A 2 -0.43 -1.37 6.00
N GLY A 3 0.77 -1.87 5.82
CA GLY A 3 2.04 -1.22 6.15
C GLY A 3 2.18 0.18 5.57
N PRO A 4 2.06 0.38 4.25
CA PRO A 4 2.17 1.70 3.61
C PRO A 4 1.20 2.74 4.19
N LEU A 5 -0.05 2.34 4.44
CA LEU A 5 -1.05 3.22 5.03
C LEU A 5 -0.65 3.67 6.44
N ILE A 6 -0.19 2.74 7.27
CA ILE A 6 0.25 3.05 8.64
C ILE A 6 1.50 3.94 8.62
N THR A 7 2.47 3.66 7.77
CA THR A 7 3.70 4.47 7.63
C THR A 7 3.37 5.90 7.24
N LEU A 8 2.55 6.09 6.21
CA LEU A 8 2.13 7.41 5.76
C LEU A 8 1.27 8.14 6.81
N ALA A 9 0.42 7.40 7.55
CA ALA A 9 -0.41 7.98 8.60
C ALA A 9 0.42 8.56 9.74
N VAL A 10 1.37 7.79 10.28
CA VAL A 10 2.21 8.27 11.41
C VAL A 10 3.17 9.39 10.99
N ALA A 11 3.50 9.47 9.69
CA ALA A 11 4.26 10.56 9.10
C ALA A 11 3.40 11.79 8.74
N ASN A 12 2.07 11.74 8.99
CA ASN A 12 1.11 12.76 8.57
C ASN A 12 1.19 13.07 7.05
N ALA A 13 1.23 12.03 6.24
CA ALA A 13 1.49 12.11 4.80
C ALA A 13 0.54 11.24 3.93
N LEU A 14 -0.64 10.81 4.45
CA LEU A 14 -1.55 9.94 3.70
C LEU A 14 -1.99 10.54 2.35
N ASP A 15 -2.17 11.86 2.28
CA ASP A 15 -2.63 12.54 1.07
C ASP A 15 -1.64 12.48 -0.11
N VAL A 16 -0.38 12.10 0.12
CA VAL A 16 0.59 11.88 -0.96
C VAL A 16 0.15 10.76 -1.92
N MET A 17 -0.72 9.86 -1.47
CA MET A 17 -1.30 8.80 -2.30
C MET A 17 -2.15 9.33 -3.45
N PHE A 18 -2.68 10.54 -3.35
CA PHE A 18 -3.49 11.18 -4.39
C PHE A 18 -2.65 11.96 -5.42
N LEU A 19 -1.39 12.25 -5.12
CA LEU A 19 -0.54 13.11 -5.97
C LEU A 19 -0.26 12.54 -7.38
N PRO A 20 -0.17 11.22 -7.59
CA PRO A 20 -0.04 10.67 -8.94
C PRO A 20 -1.26 10.90 -9.84
N GLY A 21 -2.40 11.32 -9.28
CA GLY A 21 -3.64 11.47 -10.04
C GLY A 21 -4.31 10.13 -10.44
N LEU A 22 -3.85 9.02 -9.89
CA LEU A 22 -4.42 7.70 -10.12
C LEU A 22 -5.57 7.42 -9.14
N PRO A 23 -6.59 6.62 -9.55
CA PRO A 23 -7.59 6.13 -8.62
C PRO A 23 -6.94 5.35 -7.47
N VAL A 24 -7.29 5.68 -6.23
CA VAL A 24 -6.79 4.98 -5.05
C VAL A 24 -7.82 3.93 -4.62
N ILE A 25 -7.42 2.68 -4.57
CA ILE A 25 -8.27 1.57 -4.13
C ILE A 25 -7.62 0.91 -2.91
N VAL A 26 -8.36 0.84 -1.82
CA VAL A 26 -7.96 0.10 -0.61
C VAL A 26 -8.82 -1.16 -0.53
N PRO A 27 -8.22 -2.38 -0.58
CA PRO A 27 -8.99 -3.61 -0.40
C PRO A 27 -9.72 -3.61 0.94
N ASP A 28 -10.94 -4.13 0.96
CA ASP A 28 -11.75 -4.27 2.18
C ASP A 28 -11.04 -5.10 3.27
N MET A 29 -10.28 -6.12 2.87
CA MET A 29 -9.44 -6.91 3.76
C MET A 29 -8.35 -6.05 4.43
N VAL A 30 -7.68 -5.16 3.67
CA VAL A 30 -6.67 -4.23 4.20
C VAL A 30 -7.32 -3.20 5.14
N ARG A 31 -8.49 -2.66 4.77
CA ARG A 31 -9.27 -1.81 5.68
C ARG A 31 -9.58 -2.54 6.98
N ASN A 32 -10.03 -3.80 6.90
CA ASN A 32 -10.35 -4.60 8.09
C ASN A 32 -9.11 -4.81 8.99
N GLU A 33 -7.93 -5.05 8.42
CA GLU A 33 -6.69 -5.17 9.19
C GLU A 33 -6.35 -3.89 9.98
N VAL A 34 -6.55 -2.73 9.37
CA VAL A 34 -6.31 -1.44 10.02
C VAL A 34 -7.28 -1.20 11.16
N ILE A 35 -8.58 -1.41 10.93
CA ILE A 35 -9.62 -1.10 11.94
C ILE A 35 -9.77 -2.19 13.01
N ALA A 36 -9.18 -3.36 12.83
CA ALA A 36 -9.27 -4.47 13.79
C ALA A 36 -8.63 -4.13 15.15
N ASP A 37 -7.65 -3.23 15.15
CA ASP A 37 -6.97 -2.76 16.36
C ASP A 37 -6.59 -1.28 16.25
N LEU A 38 -7.52 -0.43 16.65
CA LEU A 38 -7.34 1.03 16.64
C LEU A 38 -6.34 1.54 17.68
N SER A 39 -5.85 0.71 18.59
CA SER A 39 -4.79 1.09 19.53
C SER A 39 -3.40 1.17 18.88
N LYS A 40 -3.24 0.58 17.71
CA LYS A 40 -1.97 0.63 16.98
C LYS A 40 -1.66 2.04 16.46
N PRO A 41 -0.38 2.45 16.48
CA PRO A 41 0.03 3.74 15.94
C PRO A 41 -0.48 3.93 14.50
N GLY A 42 -1.11 5.06 14.23
CA GLY A 42 -1.60 5.42 12.89
C GLY A 42 -2.95 4.81 12.51
N ALA A 43 -3.46 3.76 13.17
CA ALA A 43 -4.70 3.08 12.77
C ALA A 43 -5.92 4.02 12.77
N VAL A 44 -6.07 4.85 13.81
CA VAL A 44 -7.15 5.86 13.88
C VAL A 44 -7.04 6.87 12.75
N LEU A 45 -5.82 7.33 12.43
CA LEU A 45 -5.58 8.30 11.35
C LEU A 45 -5.94 7.70 9.98
N VAL A 46 -5.59 6.45 9.73
CA VAL A 46 -5.96 5.75 8.48
C VAL A 46 -7.47 5.56 8.39
N ALA A 47 -8.11 5.12 9.48
CA ALA A 47 -9.56 4.92 9.50
C ALA A 47 -10.32 6.23 9.20
N GLU A 48 -9.90 7.33 9.81
CA GLU A 48 -10.49 8.64 9.59
C GLU A 48 -10.22 9.17 8.18
N TRP A 49 -8.99 9.01 7.68
CA TRP A 49 -8.63 9.38 6.32
C TRP A 49 -9.46 8.62 5.27
N MET A 50 -9.65 7.30 5.45
CA MET A 50 -10.52 6.51 4.59
C MET A 50 -11.97 7.02 4.64
N ARG A 51 -12.49 7.33 5.84
CA ARG A 51 -13.85 7.84 6.02
C ARG A 51 -14.07 9.19 5.33
N LEU A 52 -13.09 10.09 5.41
CA LEU A 52 -13.18 11.45 4.85
C LEU A 52 -13.04 11.49 3.34
N ASN A 53 -12.31 10.54 2.75
CA ASN A 53 -11.97 10.55 1.32
C ASN A 53 -12.79 9.54 0.50
N SER A 54 -13.55 8.65 1.11
CA SER A 54 -14.40 7.70 0.41
C SER A 54 -15.84 8.24 0.26
N PRO A 55 -16.49 8.07 -0.90
CA PRO A 55 -15.98 7.42 -2.12
C PRO A 55 -15.29 8.38 -3.11
N GLU A 56 -15.17 9.68 -2.83
CA GLU A 56 -14.84 10.73 -3.79
C GLU A 56 -13.39 10.63 -4.31
N LYS A 57 -12.43 10.33 -3.44
CA LYS A 57 -11.00 10.26 -3.77
C LYS A 57 -10.43 8.86 -3.68
N LEU A 58 -11.04 8.00 -2.86
CA LEU A 58 -10.62 6.61 -2.73
C LEU A 58 -11.83 5.67 -2.70
N THR A 59 -11.64 4.44 -3.15
CA THR A 59 -12.65 3.38 -3.13
C THR A 59 -12.20 2.28 -2.18
N ILE A 60 -13.11 1.81 -1.32
CA ILE A 60 -12.91 0.54 -0.62
C ILE A 60 -13.36 -0.57 -1.58
N GLY A 61 -12.39 -1.33 -2.09
CA GLY A 61 -12.63 -2.39 -3.05
C GLY A 61 -13.13 -3.68 -2.37
N PRO A 62 -14.35 -4.15 -2.65
CA PRO A 62 -14.84 -5.43 -2.14
C PRO A 62 -14.12 -6.60 -2.81
N THR A 63 -13.87 -7.67 -2.02
CA THR A 63 -13.16 -8.87 -2.48
C THR A 63 -13.81 -10.15 -1.98
N GLU A 64 -13.76 -11.23 -2.78
CA GLU A 64 -14.18 -12.57 -2.37
C GLU A 64 -13.30 -13.08 -1.21
N VAL A 65 -12.03 -12.71 -1.22
CA VAL A 65 -11.07 -13.02 -0.13
C VAL A 65 -11.58 -12.52 1.22
N PHE A 66 -12.15 -11.33 1.28
CA PHE A 66 -12.70 -10.78 2.51
C PHE A 66 -14.01 -11.46 2.91
N GLU A 67 -14.89 -11.73 1.96
CA GLU A 67 -16.15 -12.47 2.21
C GLU A 67 -15.86 -13.85 2.79
N GLU A 68 -14.92 -14.60 2.19
CA GLU A 68 -14.48 -15.90 2.70
C GLU A 68 -13.90 -15.78 4.11
N TYR A 69 -13.04 -14.78 4.34
CA TYR A 69 -12.46 -14.54 5.66
C TYR A 69 -13.52 -14.28 6.72
N MET A 70 -14.53 -13.47 6.41
CA MET A 70 -15.62 -13.17 7.35
C MET A 70 -16.47 -14.42 7.65
N LEU A 71 -16.73 -15.24 6.63
CA LEU A 71 -17.43 -16.52 6.81
C LEU A 71 -16.63 -17.47 7.73
N LEU A 72 -15.33 -17.65 7.45
CA LEU A 72 -14.48 -18.49 8.29
C LEU A 72 -14.38 -17.97 9.72
N ARG A 73 -14.31 -16.66 9.90
CA ARG A 73 -14.25 -16.03 11.21
C ARG A 73 -15.54 -16.15 12.00
N SER A 74 -16.70 -16.21 11.34
CA SER A 74 -17.98 -16.47 12.00
C SER A 74 -18.05 -17.87 12.60
N ILE A 75 -17.35 -18.85 11.98
CA ILE A 75 -17.26 -20.24 12.46
C ILE A 75 -16.15 -20.36 13.52
N ASN A 76 -14.99 -19.74 13.26
CA ASN A 76 -13.84 -19.74 14.16
C ASN A 76 -13.30 -18.31 14.35
N PRO A 77 -13.61 -17.65 15.49
CA PRO A 77 -13.15 -16.28 15.78
C PRO A 77 -11.63 -16.10 15.77
N ASN A 78 -10.85 -17.17 15.92
CA ASN A 78 -9.39 -17.17 15.90
C ASN A 78 -8.79 -17.30 14.48
N THR A 79 -9.62 -17.25 13.43
CA THR A 79 -9.16 -17.26 12.04
C THR A 79 -8.18 -16.12 11.79
N LYS A 80 -6.98 -16.46 11.28
CA LYS A 80 -5.92 -15.50 11.02
C LYS A 80 -6.11 -14.82 9.66
N SER A 81 -5.73 -13.53 9.58
CA SER A 81 -5.76 -12.72 8.34
C SER A 81 -4.48 -12.83 7.51
N LYS A 82 -3.49 -13.61 7.94
CA LYS A 82 -2.16 -13.66 7.30
C LYS A 82 -2.24 -13.87 5.77
N ASN A 83 -1.54 -13.03 5.01
CA ASN A 83 -1.45 -13.00 3.54
C ASN A 83 -2.81 -12.75 2.82
N ARG A 84 -3.88 -12.40 3.53
CA ARG A 84 -5.18 -12.14 2.90
C ARG A 84 -5.27 -10.74 2.32
N GLY A 85 -4.56 -9.77 2.89
CA GLY A 85 -4.44 -8.42 2.32
C GLY A 85 -3.81 -8.43 0.93
N GLU A 86 -2.74 -9.21 0.74
CA GLU A 86 -2.07 -9.38 -0.56
C GLU A 86 -2.97 -10.12 -1.56
N GLN A 87 -3.68 -11.16 -1.13
CA GLN A 87 -4.62 -11.89 -1.99
C GLN A 87 -5.76 -10.97 -2.46
N ALA A 88 -6.33 -10.18 -1.55
CA ALA A 88 -7.36 -9.20 -1.88
C ALA A 88 -6.85 -8.12 -2.86
N ALA A 89 -5.61 -7.66 -2.68
CA ALA A 89 -5.00 -6.72 -3.61
C ALA A 89 -4.80 -7.33 -5.02
N ALA A 90 -4.36 -8.59 -5.10
CA ALA A 90 -4.20 -9.30 -6.37
C ALA A 90 -5.55 -9.51 -7.07
N GLU A 91 -6.62 -9.83 -6.34
CA GLU A 91 -7.98 -9.96 -6.87
C GLU A 91 -8.47 -8.64 -7.49
N ILE A 92 -8.31 -7.52 -6.77
CA ILE A 92 -8.68 -6.20 -7.29
C ILE A 92 -7.87 -5.85 -8.55
N LEU A 93 -6.54 -6.06 -8.52
CA LEU A 93 -5.68 -5.77 -9.66
C LEU A 93 -6.07 -6.58 -10.90
N SER A 94 -6.36 -7.87 -10.76
CA SER A 94 -6.84 -8.70 -11.85
C SER A 94 -8.14 -8.15 -12.42
N ARG A 95 -9.14 -7.87 -11.57
CA ARG A 95 -10.44 -7.35 -12.00
C ARG A 95 -10.36 -5.98 -12.69
N GLU A 96 -9.59 -5.05 -12.11
CA GLU A 96 -9.50 -3.68 -12.64
C GLU A 96 -8.68 -3.59 -13.93
N LEU A 97 -7.63 -4.40 -14.06
CA LEU A 97 -6.75 -4.39 -15.23
C LEU A 97 -7.29 -5.19 -16.41
N ASP A 98 -8.16 -6.18 -16.17
CA ASP A 98 -8.86 -6.88 -17.25
C ASP A 98 -9.79 -5.94 -18.04
N GLN A 99 -10.26 -4.87 -17.40
CA GLN A 99 -11.21 -3.92 -17.98
C GLN A 99 -10.56 -2.66 -18.56
N LYS A 100 -9.28 -2.41 -18.30
CA LYS A 100 -8.59 -1.14 -18.64
C LYS A 100 -7.20 -1.42 -19.23
N GLU A 101 -6.80 -0.61 -20.21
CA GLU A 101 -5.44 -0.63 -20.77
C GLU A 101 -4.41 0.06 -19.86
N SER A 102 -4.85 0.72 -18.79
CA SER A 102 -3.99 1.43 -17.84
C SER A 102 -3.21 0.48 -16.94
N GLY A 103 -2.02 0.88 -16.49
CA GLY A 103 -1.26 0.18 -15.47
C GLY A 103 -1.74 0.49 -14.04
N ALA A 104 -1.16 -0.20 -13.06
CA ALA A 104 -1.42 0.02 -11.65
C ALA A 104 -0.13 0.05 -10.82
N VAL A 105 -0.16 0.76 -9.71
CA VAL A 105 0.90 0.78 -8.69
C VAL A 105 0.39 0.04 -7.46
N LEU A 106 1.11 -1.00 -7.06
CA LEU A 106 0.86 -1.73 -5.81
C LEU A 106 1.89 -1.32 -4.76
N LEU A 107 1.43 -0.72 -3.67
CA LEU A 107 2.27 -0.35 -2.53
C LEU A 107 2.35 -1.48 -1.50
N PHE A 108 3.55 -1.78 -1.01
CA PHE A 108 3.79 -2.78 0.02
C PHE A 108 4.95 -2.39 0.95
N GLU A 109 5.02 -3.00 2.13
CA GLU A 109 6.17 -2.92 3.06
C GLU A 109 6.71 -4.27 3.48
N ASP A 110 5.90 -5.33 3.42
CA ASP A 110 6.38 -6.67 3.77
C ASP A 110 7.29 -7.22 2.66
N ALA A 111 8.54 -7.53 3.00
CA ALA A 111 9.48 -8.18 2.09
C ALA A 111 8.96 -9.53 1.53
N ALA A 112 7.97 -10.15 2.18
CA ALA A 112 7.32 -11.35 1.66
C ALA A 112 6.59 -11.12 0.33
N VAL A 113 6.13 -9.91 0.04
CA VAL A 113 5.47 -9.52 -1.22
C VAL A 113 6.45 -9.58 -2.40
N ARG A 114 7.76 -9.36 -2.15
CA ARG A 114 8.81 -9.52 -3.19
C ARG A 114 9.10 -10.97 -3.56
N LYS A 115 8.46 -11.95 -2.91
CA LYS A 115 8.65 -13.36 -3.28
C LYS A 115 8.10 -13.61 -4.68
N VAL A 116 8.90 -14.28 -5.48
CA VAL A 116 8.59 -14.63 -6.89
C VAL A 116 7.19 -15.24 -7.03
N THR A 117 6.75 -16.06 -6.08
CA THR A 117 5.43 -16.72 -6.08
C THR A 117 4.24 -15.77 -5.99
N TYR A 118 4.42 -14.56 -5.46
CA TYR A 118 3.37 -13.54 -5.46
C TYR A 118 3.44 -12.71 -6.75
N LEU A 119 4.64 -12.24 -7.13
CA LEU A 119 4.86 -11.40 -8.31
C LEU A 119 4.41 -12.09 -9.61
N THR A 120 4.59 -13.40 -9.72
CA THR A 120 4.15 -14.18 -10.91
C THR A 120 2.63 -14.28 -11.07
N ARG A 121 1.86 -13.85 -10.08
CA ARG A 121 0.38 -13.83 -10.14
C ARG A 121 -0.18 -12.46 -10.51
N LEU A 122 0.66 -11.44 -10.57
CA LEU A 122 0.23 -10.09 -10.91
C LEU A 122 0.29 -9.89 -12.44
N PRO A 123 -0.65 -9.13 -13.01
CA PRO A 123 -0.58 -8.72 -14.42
C PRO A 123 0.73 -7.95 -14.71
N ASP A 124 1.28 -8.09 -15.91
CA ASP A 124 2.55 -7.46 -16.34
C ASP A 124 2.55 -5.93 -16.22
N ARG A 125 1.37 -5.30 -16.19
CA ARG A 125 1.19 -3.85 -16.09
C ARG A 125 1.16 -3.33 -14.65
N VAL A 126 1.43 -4.18 -13.65
CA VAL A 126 1.50 -3.78 -12.25
C VAL A 126 2.94 -3.43 -11.89
N VAL A 127 3.13 -2.21 -11.42
CA VAL A 127 4.40 -1.80 -10.79
C VAL A 127 4.27 -2.05 -9.29
N VAL A 128 5.11 -2.93 -8.77
CA VAL A 128 5.16 -3.23 -7.33
C VAL A 128 6.26 -2.38 -6.71
N THR A 129 5.92 -1.54 -5.75
CA THR A 129 6.85 -0.58 -5.15
C THR A 129 6.68 -0.48 -3.64
N SER A 130 7.76 -0.25 -2.92
CA SER A 130 7.73 0.02 -1.49
C SER A 130 7.26 1.44 -1.19
N THR A 131 6.91 1.73 0.08
CA THR A 131 6.55 3.10 0.50
C THR A 131 7.69 4.08 0.26
N SER A 132 8.94 3.67 0.51
CA SER A 132 10.11 4.53 0.28
C SER A 132 10.32 4.82 -1.21
N GLU A 133 10.31 3.81 -2.05
CA GLU A 133 10.42 3.95 -3.52
C GLU A 133 9.31 4.84 -4.08
N PHE A 134 8.09 4.69 -3.58
CA PHE A 134 6.97 5.54 -3.96
C PHE A 134 7.22 7.01 -3.61
N LEU A 135 7.67 7.29 -2.39
CA LEU A 135 7.96 8.65 -1.95
C LEU A 135 9.12 9.29 -2.74
N PHE A 136 10.21 8.55 -2.97
CA PHE A 136 11.32 9.06 -3.80
C PHE A 136 10.90 9.28 -5.25
N GLY A 137 10.01 8.45 -5.80
CA GLY A 137 9.43 8.70 -7.12
C GLY A 137 8.55 9.97 -7.17
N LEU A 138 7.79 10.27 -6.11
CA LEU A 138 7.07 11.54 -6.00
C LEU A 138 8.00 12.75 -5.90
N GLU A 139 9.10 12.62 -5.16
CA GLU A 139 10.11 13.67 -5.01
C GLU A 139 10.83 13.95 -6.32
N SER A 140 11.25 12.93 -7.07
CA SER A 140 11.89 13.07 -8.37
C SER A 140 11.03 13.84 -9.37
N ARG A 141 9.71 13.69 -9.26
CA ARG A 141 8.71 14.44 -10.04
C ARG A 141 8.31 15.79 -9.45
N ARG A 142 8.93 16.19 -8.34
CA ARG A 142 8.62 17.44 -7.62
C ARG A 142 7.18 17.55 -7.14
N LEU A 143 6.52 16.41 -6.90
CA LEU A 143 5.19 16.34 -6.30
C LEU A 143 5.24 16.47 -4.78
N ILE A 144 6.38 16.11 -4.18
CA ILE A 144 6.74 16.38 -2.79
C ILE A 144 8.16 16.94 -2.73
N ASN A 145 8.52 17.58 -1.62
CA ASN A 145 9.83 18.23 -1.48
C ASN A 145 10.83 17.45 -0.62
N ASP A 146 10.38 16.47 0.17
CA ASP A 146 11.21 15.81 1.19
C ASP A 146 10.67 14.41 1.50
N ALA A 147 11.01 13.44 0.65
CA ALA A 147 10.66 12.03 0.85
C ALA A 147 11.35 11.46 2.09
N GLN A 148 12.63 11.80 2.30
CA GLN A 148 13.41 11.36 3.44
C GLN A 148 12.81 11.84 4.76
N GLY A 149 12.42 13.11 4.85
CA GLY A 149 11.78 13.65 6.05
C GLY A 149 10.46 12.99 6.39
N ILE A 150 9.66 12.59 5.38
CA ILE A 150 8.43 11.78 5.60
C ILE A 150 8.80 10.44 6.22
N LEU A 151 9.78 9.72 5.65
CA LEU A 151 10.22 8.42 6.15
C LEU A 151 10.80 8.50 7.55
N MET A 152 11.61 9.53 7.85
CA MET A 152 12.17 9.73 9.19
C MET A 152 11.10 9.91 10.25
N ARG A 153 10.05 10.70 9.99
CA ARG A 153 8.91 10.83 10.91
C ARG A 153 8.22 9.48 11.18
N ALA A 154 8.11 8.64 10.16
CA ALA A 154 7.53 7.31 10.32
C ALA A 154 8.43 6.39 11.18
N VAL A 155 9.75 6.43 10.96
CA VAL A 155 10.74 5.65 11.74
C VAL A 155 10.71 6.04 13.21
N ASP A 156 10.64 7.33 13.52
CA ASP A 156 10.59 7.82 14.91
C ASP A 156 9.39 7.25 15.69
N VAL A 157 8.26 7.01 15.02
CA VAL A 157 7.05 6.47 15.66
C VAL A 157 7.01 4.95 15.65
N ARG A 158 7.39 4.33 14.55
CA ARG A 158 7.26 2.87 14.35
C ARG A 158 8.48 2.09 14.81
N GLY A 159 9.64 2.74 14.94
CA GLY A 159 10.92 2.07 15.22
C GLY A 159 11.26 1.00 14.17
N ASN A 160 10.83 1.19 12.93
CA ASN A 160 10.88 0.15 11.91
C ASN A 160 12.27 0.07 11.27
N GLU A 161 13.03 -0.94 11.63
CA GLU A 161 14.38 -1.18 11.07
C GLU A 161 14.39 -1.34 9.54
N VAL A 162 13.30 -1.82 8.95
CA VAL A 162 13.18 -1.97 7.50
C VAL A 162 13.20 -0.61 6.81
N LEU A 163 12.46 0.37 7.34
CA LEU A 163 12.48 1.74 6.83
C LEU A 163 13.84 2.40 7.04
N ALA A 164 14.47 2.18 8.18
CA ALA A 164 15.83 2.67 8.44
C ALA A 164 16.85 2.13 7.42
N ARG A 165 16.76 0.84 7.06
CA ARG A 165 17.64 0.25 6.02
C ARG A 165 17.48 0.92 4.65
N TYR A 166 16.27 1.29 4.27
CA TYR A 166 16.06 2.05 3.01
C TYR A 166 16.70 3.44 3.06
N LEU A 167 16.68 4.09 4.22
CA LEU A 167 17.33 5.41 4.41
C LEU A 167 18.86 5.32 4.37
N ASP A 168 19.43 4.22 4.88
CA ASP A 168 20.88 3.99 4.90
C ASP A 168 21.45 3.54 3.55
N GLY A 169 20.60 3.27 2.56
CA GLY A 169 21.05 2.76 1.25
C GLY A 169 21.69 1.37 1.31
N SER A 170 21.50 0.66 2.42
CA SER A 170 22.22 -0.60 2.73
C SER A 170 21.55 -1.85 2.15
N ASP A 171 20.40 -1.72 1.47
CA ASP A 171 19.66 -2.90 1.00
C ASP A 171 20.12 -3.40 -0.39
N GLY A 172 21.12 -2.75 -1.03
CA GLY A 172 21.65 -3.16 -2.34
C GLY A 172 20.64 -3.09 -3.48
N SER A 173 19.49 -2.48 -3.28
CA SER A 173 18.55 -2.20 -4.36
C SER A 173 19.17 -1.16 -5.28
N GLU A 174 19.27 -1.50 -6.57
CA GLU A 174 19.52 -0.48 -7.60
C GLU A 174 18.49 0.64 -7.43
N PRO A 175 18.90 1.91 -7.66
CA PRO A 175 17.96 3.02 -7.61
C PRO A 175 16.78 2.64 -8.50
N VAL A 176 15.62 2.50 -7.90
CA VAL A 176 14.41 2.03 -8.57
C VAL A 176 14.16 2.95 -9.71
N GLN A 177 14.35 2.43 -10.89
CA GLN A 177 14.03 3.12 -12.11
C GLN A 177 12.53 3.38 -12.08
N ASP A 178 12.25 4.60 -11.90
CA ASP A 178 11.10 5.34 -11.49
C ASP A 178 9.77 4.65 -11.89
N TRP A 179 9.02 4.10 -10.92
CA TRP A 179 7.65 3.64 -11.11
C TRP A 179 6.84 4.71 -11.85
N ALA A 180 7.17 5.97 -11.63
CA ALA A 180 6.56 7.14 -12.21
C ALA A 180 6.85 7.27 -13.72
N ASP A 181 8.01 6.83 -14.22
CA ASP A 181 8.31 6.82 -15.66
C ASP A 181 7.51 5.73 -16.40
N ARG A 182 7.24 4.60 -15.72
CA ARG A 182 6.43 3.52 -16.28
C ARG A 182 4.94 3.86 -16.36
N MET A 183 4.49 4.82 -15.54
CA MET A 183 3.09 5.27 -15.47
C MET A 183 2.85 6.58 -16.23
N ALA A 184 3.89 7.17 -16.85
CA ALA A 184 3.72 8.36 -17.69
C ALA A 184 2.83 8.00 -18.89
N PRO A 185 1.81 8.81 -19.21
CA PRO A 185 1.07 8.63 -20.44
C PRO A 185 2.03 8.82 -21.63
N THR A 186 2.07 7.86 -22.53
CA THR A 186 2.75 7.94 -23.83
C THR A 186 2.12 8.96 -24.75
#